data_b9ead0c425bfc8472540359785ce0cd3
#
_entry.id   b9ead0c425bfc8472540359785ce0cd3
#
_cell.length_a   1.000
_cell.length_b   1.000
_cell.length_c   1.000
_cell.angle_alpha   90.00
_cell.angle_beta   90.00
_cell.angle_gamma   90.00
#
_symmetry.space_group_name_H-M   'P 1'
#
loop_
_entity.id
_entity.type
_entity.pdbx_description
1 polymer ?
#
loop_
_entity_poly.entity_id
_entity_poly.type
_entity_poly.pdbx_seq_one_letter_code
_entity_poly.pdbx_strand_id
1 'polypeptide(L)'
;MPGFGKGNTYFVPLDVHGVDDFVVAKRYGIDTLNYVMDNGTFRDDVELFAGEHVYKVDQHVVDVLSERGHLMASGKITHSYAHCWRTKTPLIYRATPQWFVSMNKNGLLDKAKAAIKNVSWHPDWGEARIEGMLDNSPDWCISRQRTWGVPITLFVHKQTGAIHPNTADLIEKVACIVETQGIDAWYSL
;
A
#
# COMPACT_ATOMS: atom_id res chain seq x y z
N MET A 1 1.13 22.68 13.52
CA MET A 1 0.93 22.10 14.85
C MET A 1 2.08 21.14 15.11
N PRO A 2 2.98 21.44 16.03
CA PRO A 2 3.95 20.48 16.48
C PRO A 2 3.26 19.63 17.53
N GLY A 3 2.88 18.43 17.23
CA GLY A 3 2.27 17.60 18.25
C GLY A 3 1.59 16.33 17.78
N PHE A 4 1.37 16.17 16.53
CA PHE A 4 0.95 14.88 15.98
C PHE A 4 2.13 13.97 15.66
N GLY A 5 3.36 14.50 15.79
CA GLY A 5 4.55 13.69 15.71
C GLY A 5 4.76 12.95 17.00
N LYS A 6 5.20 11.89 17.19
CA LYS A 6 5.88 11.11 18.27
C LYS A 6 5.15 10.87 19.59
N GLY A 7 4.11 11.61 19.97
CA GLY A 7 3.50 11.43 21.29
C GLY A 7 2.15 10.72 21.32
N ASN A 8 1.37 10.85 20.27
CA ASN A 8 -0.01 10.35 20.21
C ASN A 8 -0.25 9.30 19.11
N THR A 9 0.80 8.86 18.49
CA THR A 9 0.73 7.99 17.30
C THR A 9 0.64 6.51 17.65
N TYR A 10 0.49 6.17 18.90
CA TYR A 10 0.38 4.77 19.30
C TYR A 10 -0.91 4.12 18.83
N PHE A 11 -1.89 4.91 18.50
CA PHE A 11 -3.22 4.36 18.37
C PHE A 11 -3.73 4.22 16.97
N VAL A 12 -3.31 5.04 16.05
CA VAL A 12 -3.68 4.91 14.64
C VAL A 12 -3.00 6.04 13.89
N PRO A 13 -2.03 5.77 13.04
CA PRO A 13 -1.71 6.74 12.04
C PRO A 13 -2.99 6.97 11.23
N LEU A 14 -3.59 8.14 11.37
CA LEU A 14 -4.77 8.58 10.63
C LEU A 14 -4.62 8.32 9.12
N ASP A 15 -3.39 8.36 8.65
CA ASP A 15 -2.99 8.23 7.27
C ASP A 15 -3.01 6.79 6.70
N VAL A 16 -3.14 5.76 7.53
CA VAL A 16 -3.12 4.35 7.09
C VAL A 16 -4.51 3.71 7.10
N HIS A 17 -5.47 4.31 7.79
CA HIS A 17 -6.76 3.67 8.09
C HIS A 17 -7.95 4.23 7.31
N GLY A 18 -7.80 5.37 6.64
CA GLY A 18 -8.84 5.97 5.81
C GLY A 18 -8.28 6.76 4.65
N VAL A 19 -9.02 6.81 3.55
CA VAL A 19 -8.63 7.61 2.37
C VAL A 19 -8.62 9.09 2.71
N ASP A 20 -9.59 9.56 3.48
CA ASP A 20 -9.69 10.96 3.89
C ASP A 20 -8.55 11.35 4.83
N ASP A 21 -8.21 10.49 5.77
CA ASP A 21 -7.09 10.67 6.68
C ASP A 21 -5.76 10.77 5.92
N PHE A 22 -5.55 9.89 4.95
CA PHE A 22 -4.37 9.92 4.09
C PHE A 22 -4.27 11.23 3.29
N VAL A 23 -5.38 11.71 2.72
CA VAL A 23 -5.43 12.97 1.96
C VAL A 23 -5.09 14.15 2.86
N VAL A 24 -5.63 14.18 4.08
CA VAL A 24 -5.35 15.24 5.07
C VAL A 24 -3.90 15.19 5.51
N ALA A 25 -3.39 14.01 5.87
CA ALA A 25 -2.00 13.81 6.27
C ALA A 25 -1.03 14.30 5.19
N LYS A 26 -1.27 13.91 3.94
CA LYS A 26 -0.46 14.37 2.80
C LYS A 26 -0.52 15.88 2.59
N ARG A 27 -1.68 16.51 2.77
CA ARG A 27 -1.84 17.97 2.64
C ARG A 27 -1.03 18.73 3.69
N TYR A 28 -0.92 18.20 4.90
CA TYR A 28 -0.22 18.84 6.01
C TYR A 28 1.23 18.34 6.19
N GLY A 29 1.74 17.51 5.29
CA GLY A 29 3.10 16.99 5.36
C GLY A 29 3.34 16.07 6.57
N ILE A 30 2.31 15.34 7.00
CA ILE A 30 2.41 14.35 8.06
C ILE A 30 2.93 13.05 7.45
N ASP A 31 4.04 12.53 7.98
CA ASP A 31 4.64 11.30 7.48
C ASP A 31 3.78 10.08 7.79
N THR A 32 3.69 9.17 6.83
CA THR A 32 3.04 7.88 7.02
C THR A 32 3.93 6.96 7.85
N LEU A 33 3.51 6.68 9.07
CA LEU A 33 4.24 5.81 9.99
C LEU A 33 3.65 4.40 9.96
N ASN A 34 4.48 3.41 9.66
CA ASN A 34 4.07 2.01 9.69
C ASN A 34 4.74 1.28 10.86
N TYR A 35 3.97 1.02 11.89
CA TYR A 35 4.43 0.32 13.09
C TYR A 35 4.22 -1.20 13.04
N VAL A 36 3.54 -1.72 12.02
CA VAL A 36 3.19 -3.13 11.91
C VAL A 36 4.10 -3.83 10.91
N MET A 37 4.77 -4.88 11.33
CA MET A 37 5.63 -5.73 10.50
C MET A 37 4.82 -6.64 9.58
N ASP A 38 5.50 -7.32 8.65
CA ASP A 38 4.89 -8.22 7.66
C ASP A 38 4.14 -9.41 8.28
N ASN A 39 4.56 -9.82 9.47
CA ASN A 39 3.95 -10.89 10.24
C ASN A 39 2.74 -10.44 11.09
N GLY A 40 2.37 -9.15 11.04
CA GLY A 40 1.25 -8.59 11.79
C GLY A 40 1.57 -8.25 13.24
N THR A 41 2.84 -8.24 13.64
CA THR A 41 3.25 -7.79 14.98
C THR A 41 3.75 -6.35 14.94
N PHE A 42 3.68 -5.66 16.07
CA PHE A 42 4.29 -4.34 16.22
C PHE A 42 5.81 -4.45 16.18
N ARG A 43 6.45 -3.43 15.61
CA ARG A 43 7.91 -3.30 15.53
C ARG A 43 8.53 -3.20 16.92
N ASP A 44 9.80 -3.59 17.04
CA ASP A 44 10.54 -3.59 18.32
C ASP A 44 10.77 -2.17 18.89
N ASP A 45 10.66 -1.13 18.06
CA ASP A 45 10.76 0.27 18.48
C ASP A 45 9.43 0.88 18.98
N VAL A 46 8.37 0.11 19.02
CA VAL A 46 7.08 0.53 19.60
C VAL A 46 7.08 0.25 21.09
N GLU A 47 7.40 1.28 21.87
CA GLU A 47 7.73 1.20 23.30
C GLU A 47 6.79 0.33 24.15
N LEU A 48 5.48 0.37 23.89
CA LEU A 48 4.48 -0.30 24.72
C LEU A 48 4.02 -1.65 24.18
N PHE A 49 4.08 -1.84 22.88
CA PHE A 49 3.43 -2.97 22.21
C PHE A 49 4.40 -3.79 21.34
N ALA A 50 5.71 -3.60 21.51
CA ALA A 50 6.74 -4.29 20.74
C ALA A 50 6.52 -5.81 20.71
N GLY A 51 6.52 -6.38 19.50
CA GLY A 51 6.35 -7.82 19.28
C GLY A 51 4.93 -8.36 19.48
N GLU A 52 3.98 -7.56 19.97
CA GLU A 52 2.59 -8.00 20.10
C GLU A 52 1.88 -8.04 18.76
N HIS A 53 1.02 -9.04 18.56
CA HIS A 53 0.22 -9.15 17.35
C HIS A 53 -0.99 -8.24 17.42
N VAL A 54 -1.27 -7.50 16.32
CA VAL A 54 -2.34 -6.48 16.25
C VAL A 54 -3.73 -6.98 16.64
N TYR A 55 -4.05 -8.27 16.47
CA TYR A 55 -5.32 -8.85 16.88
C TYR A 55 -5.38 -9.30 18.35
N LYS A 56 -4.28 -9.19 19.10
CA LYS A 56 -4.19 -9.62 20.49
C LYS A 56 -3.95 -8.46 21.45
N VAL A 57 -3.64 -7.27 20.92
CA VAL A 57 -3.23 -6.11 21.71
C VAL A 57 -4.40 -5.32 22.31
N ASP A 58 -5.63 -5.53 21.85
CA ASP A 58 -6.79 -4.70 22.21
C ASP A 58 -6.95 -4.50 23.73
N GLN A 59 -6.85 -5.59 24.51
CA GLN A 59 -7.00 -5.49 25.95
C GLN A 59 -5.84 -4.73 26.57
N HIS A 60 -4.62 -4.95 26.12
CA HIS A 60 -3.44 -4.23 26.61
C HIS A 60 -3.53 -2.72 26.31
N VAL A 61 -4.05 -2.34 25.15
CA VAL A 61 -4.32 -0.92 24.81
C VAL A 61 -5.32 -0.32 25.79
N VAL A 62 -6.41 -1.01 26.11
CA VAL A 62 -7.41 -0.56 27.08
C VAL A 62 -6.80 -0.39 28.47
N ASP A 63 -5.97 -1.34 28.90
CA ASP A 63 -5.31 -1.32 30.20
C ASP A 63 -4.34 -0.13 30.32
N VAL A 64 -3.49 0.08 29.32
CA VAL A 64 -2.56 1.24 29.26
C VAL A 64 -3.30 2.57 29.27
N LEU A 65 -4.42 2.69 28.51
CA LEU A 65 -5.22 3.90 28.52
C LEU A 65 -5.88 4.17 29.87
N SER A 66 -6.33 3.11 30.52
CA SER A 66 -6.91 3.19 31.87
C SER A 66 -5.87 3.63 32.91
N GLU A 67 -4.70 3.02 32.91
CA GLU A 67 -3.59 3.35 33.81
C GLU A 67 -3.12 4.80 33.66
N ARG A 68 -3.15 5.32 32.43
CA ARG A 68 -2.78 6.71 32.13
C ARG A 68 -3.90 7.72 32.35
N GLY A 69 -5.10 7.28 32.75
CA GLY A 69 -6.27 8.14 32.92
C GLY A 69 -6.83 8.73 31.61
N HIS A 70 -6.54 8.10 30.48
CA HIS A 70 -6.98 8.57 29.16
C HIS A 70 -8.16 7.76 28.60
N LEU A 71 -8.60 6.71 29.28
CA LEU A 71 -9.73 5.89 28.86
C LEU A 71 -11.04 6.57 29.28
N MET A 72 -11.85 6.99 28.31
CA MET A 72 -13.19 7.51 28.57
C MET A 72 -14.23 6.39 28.72
N ALA A 73 -14.20 5.43 27.80
CA ALA A 73 -15.07 4.25 27.81
C ALA A 73 -14.47 3.15 26.91
N SER A 74 -14.81 1.91 27.20
CA SER A 74 -14.53 0.78 26.31
C SER A 74 -15.77 -0.06 26.10
N GLY A 75 -15.89 -0.71 24.95
CA GLY A 75 -17.03 -1.56 24.64
C GLY A 75 -16.74 -2.43 23.42
N LYS A 76 -17.61 -3.43 23.22
CA LYS A 76 -17.52 -4.32 22.05
C LYS A 76 -18.68 -4.04 21.12
N ILE A 77 -18.38 -3.90 19.83
CA ILE A 77 -19.39 -3.79 18.78
C ILE A 77 -19.21 -4.94 17.79
N THR A 78 -20.32 -5.38 17.21
CA THR A 78 -20.28 -6.33 16.09
C THR A 78 -20.60 -5.58 14.80
N HIS A 79 -19.69 -5.65 13.85
CA HIS A 79 -19.84 -4.99 12.55
C HIS A 79 -19.23 -5.84 11.44
N SER A 80 -19.55 -5.51 10.19
CA SER A 80 -18.93 -6.13 9.03
C SER A 80 -17.47 -5.67 8.94
N TYR A 81 -16.56 -6.61 8.75
CA TYR A 81 -15.13 -6.34 8.61
C TYR A 81 -14.55 -7.05 7.39
N ALA A 82 -13.60 -6.42 6.71
CA ALA A 82 -12.98 -6.99 5.54
C ALA A 82 -12.12 -8.21 5.89
N HIS A 83 -12.37 -9.33 5.21
CA HIS A 83 -11.62 -10.58 5.38
C HIS A 83 -10.95 -11.00 4.08
N CYS A 84 -9.83 -11.67 4.19
CA CYS A 84 -9.18 -12.31 3.05
C CYS A 84 -10.13 -13.35 2.44
N TRP A 85 -10.42 -13.23 1.15
CA TRP A 85 -11.35 -14.13 0.47
C TRP A 85 -10.88 -15.60 0.49
N ARG A 86 -9.56 -15.84 0.55
CA ARG A 86 -8.95 -17.18 0.55
C ARG A 86 -8.85 -17.79 1.96
N THR A 87 -8.20 -17.06 2.88
CA THR A 87 -7.93 -17.55 4.24
C THR A 87 -9.05 -17.28 5.23
N LYS A 88 -10.01 -16.41 4.86
CA LYS A 88 -11.11 -15.96 5.72
C LYS A 88 -10.66 -15.26 7.01
N THR A 89 -9.39 -14.87 7.08
CA THR A 89 -8.84 -14.08 8.19
C THR A 89 -9.15 -12.60 8.01
N PRO A 90 -9.34 -11.83 9.09
CA PRO A 90 -9.48 -10.38 9.01
C PRO A 90 -8.25 -9.75 8.35
N LEU A 91 -8.45 -8.64 7.63
CA LEU A 91 -7.37 -7.91 7.00
C LEU A 91 -6.71 -6.96 7.99
N ILE A 92 -5.40 -6.75 7.84
CA ILE A 92 -4.65 -5.72 8.55
C ILE A 92 -4.42 -4.55 7.60
N TYR A 93 -4.75 -3.33 8.05
CA TYR A 93 -4.41 -2.11 7.33
C TYR A 93 -2.98 -1.71 7.70
N ARG A 94 -2.15 -1.52 6.68
CA ARG A 94 -0.76 -1.09 6.85
C ARG A 94 -0.23 -0.41 5.59
N ALA A 95 0.67 0.55 5.76
CA ALA A 95 1.41 1.13 4.66
C ALA A 95 2.50 0.16 4.20
N THR A 96 2.57 -0.09 2.90
CA THR A 96 3.62 -0.91 2.28
C THR A 96 4.20 -0.17 1.07
N PRO A 97 5.53 -0.25 0.83
CA PRO A 97 6.10 0.30 -0.39
C PRO A 97 5.46 -0.34 -1.62
N GLN A 98 5.06 0.48 -2.57
CA GLN A 98 4.40 0.03 -3.80
C GLN A 98 5.02 0.70 -5.02
N TRP A 99 4.93 0.02 -6.17
CA TRP A 99 5.31 0.57 -7.46
C TRP A 99 4.10 1.00 -8.24
N PHE A 100 4.15 2.23 -8.74
CA PHE A 100 3.06 2.82 -9.50
C PHE A 100 3.53 3.27 -10.87
N VAL A 101 2.70 3.03 -11.89
CA VAL A 101 2.79 3.73 -13.17
C VAL A 101 1.97 4.99 -13.05
N SER A 102 2.63 6.14 -13.17
CA SER A 102 1.93 7.43 -13.10
C SER A 102 1.10 7.64 -14.35
N MET A 103 -0.19 7.83 -14.17
CA MET A 103 -1.13 8.10 -15.27
C MET A 103 -0.97 9.51 -15.83
N ASN A 104 -0.49 10.46 -15.02
CA ASN A 104 -0.35 11.86 -15.43
C ASN A 104 1.01 12.19 -16.07
N LYS A 105 2.06 11.40 -15.78
CA LYS A 105 3.39 11.65 -16.35
C LYS A 105 3.43 11.29 -17.84
N ASN A 106 4.21 12.07 -18.59
CA ASN A 106 4.44 11.90 -20.04
C ASN A 106 3.14 11.87 -20.90
N GLY A 107 2.06 12.45 -20.38
CA GLY A 107 0.77 12.56 -21.08
C GLY A 107 0.10 11.21 -21.36
N LEU A 108 0.33 10.20 -20.51
CA LEU A 108 -0.26 8.87 -20.70
C LEU A 108 -1.80 8.95 -20.70
N LEU A 109 -2.38 9.67 -19.72
CA LEU A 109 -3.82 9.83 -19.61
C LEU A 109 -4.41 10.57 -20.83
N ASP A 110 -3.75 11.65 -21.27
CA ASP A 110 -4.20 12.43 -22.43
C ASP A 110 -4.16 11.59 -23.71
N LYS A 111 -3.09 10.79 -23.89
CA LYS A 111 -2.99 9.85 -25.03
C LYS A 111 -4.07 8.78 -25.00
N ALA A 112 -4.38 8.24 -23.80
CA ALA A 112 -5.44 7.27 -23.63
C ALA A 112 -6.82 7.86 -24.00
N LYS A 113 -7.11 9.08 -23.52
CA LYS A 113 -8.34 9.80 -23.87
C LYS A 113 -8.45 10.10 -25.36
N ALA A 114 -7.36 10.50 -25.99
CA ALA A 114 -7.32 10.71 -27.43
C ALA A 114 -7.56 9.42 -28.22
N ALA A 115 -7.01 8.29 -27.75
CA ALA A 115 -7.19 6.99 -28.39
C ALA A 115 -8.65 6.52 -28.36
N ILE A 116 -9.40 6.77 -27.29
CA ILE A 116 -10.82 6.44 -27.14
C ILE A 116 -11.65 7.03 -28.28
N LYS A 117 -11.36 8.23 -28.73
CA LYS A 117 -12.07 8.92 -29.80
C LYS A 117 -11.90 8.24 -31.16
N ASN A 118 -10.91 7.39 -31.32
CA ASN A 118 -10.65 6.65 -32.55
C ASN A 118 -11.23 5.23 -32.53
N VAL A 119 -11.95 4.85 -31.47
CA VAL A 119 -12.59 3.53 -31.34
C VAL A 119 -14.07 3.62 -31.73
N SER A 120 -14.53 2.65 -32.50
CA SER A 120 -15.96 2.48 -32.77
C SER A 120 -16.62 1.73 -31.60
N TRP A 121 -17.52 2.39 -30.92
CA TRP A 121 -18.16 1.85 -29.71
C TRP A 121 -19.48 1.18 -30.00
N HIS A 122 -19.64 -0.05 -29.53
CA HIS A 122 -20.89 -0.81 -29.60
C HIS A 122 -21.17 -1.46 -28.24
N PRO A 123 -22.16 -0.97 -27.48
CA PRO A 123 -23.03 0.17 -27.71
C PRO A 123 -22.36 1.54 -27.52
N ASP A 124 -22.93 2.58 -28.13
CA ASP A 124 -22.36 3.94 -28.17
C ASP A 124 -22.05 4.51 -26.77
N TRP A 125 -22.83 4.19 -25.75
CA TRP A 125 -22.60 4.64 -24.36
C TRP A 125 -21.29 4.10 -23.74
N GLY A 126 -20.66 3.11 -24.35
CA GLY A 126 -19.37 2.58 -23.92
C GLY A 126 -18.27 3.64 -23.88
N GLU A 127 -18.28 4.59 -24.83
CA GLU A 127 -17.33 5.70 -24.86
C GLU A 127 -17.39 6.56 -23.60
N ALA A 128 -18.57 7.06 -23.24
CA ALA A 128 -18.77 7.91 -22.06
C ALA A 128 -18.38 7.18 -20.76
N ARG A 129 -18.64 5.87 -20.69
CA ARG A 129 -18.27 5.07 -19.53
C ARG A 129 -16.76 4.96 -19.36
N ILE A 130 -16.01 4.68 -20.41
CA ILE A 130 -14.55 4.55 -20.34
C ILE A 130 -13.88 5.91 -20.09
N GLU A 131 -14.41 6.99 -20.66
CA GLU A 131 -13.94 8.35 -20.35
C GLU A 131 -14.09 8.67 -18.86
N GLY A 132 -15.25 8.42 -18.28
CA GLY A 132 -15.48 8.63 -16.84
C GLY A 132 -14.57 7.77 -15.96
N MET A 133 -14.21 6.57 -16.38
CA MET A 133 -13.24 5.73 -15.69
C MET A 133 -11.83 6.31 -15.77
N LEU A 134 -11.42 6.86 -16.89
CA LEU A 134 -10.11 7.50 -17.07
C LEU A 134 -10.00 8.82 -16.31
N ASP A 135 -11.07 9.62 -16.26
CA ASP A 135 -11.10 10.91 -15.55
C ASP A 135 -10.79 10.75 -14.07
N ASN A 136 -11.20 9.64 -13.50
CA ASN A 136 -11.02 9.31 -12.09
C ASN A 136 -9.95 8.24 -11.87
N SER A 137 -9.12 7.94 -12.88
CA SER A 137 -8.12 6.88 -12.77
C SER A 137 -6.96 7.30 -11.87
N PRO A 138 -6.75 6.62 -10.74
CA PRO A 138 -5.55 6.83 -9.94
C PRO A 138 -4.31 6.29 -10.69
N ASP A 139 -3.12 6.62 -10.17
CA ASP A 139 -1.89 5.97 -10.62
C ASP A 139 -2.02 4.44 -10.50
N TRP A 140 -1.57 3.73 -11.52
CA TRP A 140 -1.74 2.28 -11.59
C TRP A 140 -0.73 1.53 -10.72
N CYS A 141 -1.19 0.96 -9.60
CA CYS A 141 -0.36 0.09 -8.76
C CYS A 141 -0.09 -1.24 -9.46
N ILE A 142 1.17 -1.47 -9.83
CA ILE A 142 1.62 -2.69 -10.51
C ILE A 142 2.21 -3.73 -9.57
N SER A 143 2.66 -3.33 -8.38
CA SER A 143 3.23 -4.26 -7.39
C SER A 143 2.16 -4.99 -6.59
N ARG A 144 2.54 -6.15 -6.07
CA ARG A 144 1.72 -6.98 -5.18
C ARG A 144 2.62 -7.52 -4.07
N GLN A 145 2.04 -7.80 -2.90
CA GLN A 145 2.74 -8.39 -1.74
C GLN A 145 2.78 -9.91 -1.79
N ARG A 146 2.24 -10.52 -2.83
CA ARG A 146 2.23 -11.97 -3.02
C ARG A 146 3.21 -12.38 -4.10
N THR A 147 3.96 -13.42 -3.82
CA THR A 147 4.80 -14.08 -4.81
C THR A 147 3.93 -14.92 -5.75
N TRP A 148 3.68 -14.42 -6.95
CA TRP A 148 2.89 -15.11 -7.96
C TRP A 148 3.24 -14.60 -9.36
N GLY A 149 3.55 -15.52 -10.26
CA GLY A 149 3.87 -15.20 -11.64
C GLY A 149 5.24 -14.56 -11.82
N VAL A 150 5.35 -13.63 -12.76
CA VAL A 150 6.60 -12.96 -13.11
C VAL A 150 6.91 -11.86 -12.10
N PRO A 151 8.14 -11.77 -11.57
CA PRO A 151 8.54 -10.72 -10.65
C PRO A 151 8.65 -9.36 -11.34
N ILE A 152 8.56 -8.28 -10.56
CA ILE A 152 8.96 -6.96 -10.99
C ILE A 152 10.47 -6.87 -10.81
N THR A 153 11.22 -6.96 -11.91
CA THR A 153 12.69 -7.06 -11.93
C THR A 153 13.36 -5.70 -11.78
N LEU A 154 12.98 -4.95 -10.73
CA LEU A 154 13.56 -3.67 -10.40
C LEU A 154 14.59 -3.81 -9.28
N PHE A 155 15.82 -3.37 -9.55
CA PHE A 155 16.88 -3.29 -8.56
C PHE A 155 16.91 -1.88 -7.96
N VAL A 156 16.84 -1.81 -6.64
CA VAL A 156 16.77 -0.55 -5.91
C VAL A 156 17.82 -0.48 -4.82
N HIS A 157 18.30 0.73 -4.54
CA HIS A 157 19.22 0.96 -3.45
C HIS A 157 18.53 0.73 -2.11
N LYS A 158 19.09 -0.10 -1.24
CA LYS A 158 18.46 -0.56 0.01
C LYS A 158 18.02 0.57 0.95
N GLN A 159 18.79 1.65 1.02
CA GLN A 159 18.52 2.76 1.96
C GLN A 159 17.65 3.86 1.33
N THR A 160 17.86 4.16 0.05
CA THR A 160 17.20 5.31 -0.59
C THR A 160 15.97 4.91 -1.41
N GLY A 161 15.81 3.63 -1.74
CA GLY A 161 14.77 3.15 -2.66
C GLY A 161 14.96 3.62 -4.12
N ALA A 162 16.09 4.29 -4.44
CA ALA A 162 16.37 4.76 -5.79
C ALA A 162 16.57 3.59 -6.75
N ILE A 163 15.96 3.70 -7.92
CA ILE A 163 16.10 2.71 -9.00
C ILE A 163 17.53 2.72 -9.51
N HIS A 164 18.08 1.54 -9.79
CA HIS A 164 19.42 1.41 -10.38
C HIS A 164 19.50 2.09 -11.74
N PRO A 165 20.55 2.90 -12.05
CA PRO A 165 20.64 3.65 -13.30
C PRO A 165 20.59 2.77 -14.56
N ASN A 166 21.13 1.55 -14.49
CA ASN A 166 21.13 0.61 -15.61
C ASN A 166 19.93 -0.37 -15.53
N THR A 167 18.79 0.08 -15.03
CA THR A 167 17.60 -0.80 -14.84
C THR A 167 17.16 -1.48 -16.12
N ALA A 168 17.19 -0.81 -17.26
CA ALA A 168 16.81 -1.40 -18.54
C ALA A 168 17.68 -2.62 -18.90
N ASP A 169 18.99 -2.50 -18.78
CA ASP A 169 19.93 -3.59 -19.04
C ASP A 169 19.79 -4.75 -18.04
N LEU A 170 19.49 -4.42 -16.79
CA LEU A 170 19.26 -5.43 -15.74
C LEU A 170 17.98 -6.22 -15.97
N ILE A 171 16.90 -5.55 -16.38
CA ILE A 171 15.64 -6.21 -16.75
C ILE A 171 15.86 -7.18 -17.90
N GLU A 172 16.59 -6.76 -18.95
CA GLU A 172 16.89 -7.61 -20.10
C GLU A 172 17.74 -8.84 -19.71
N LYS A 173 18.75 -8.65 -18.86
CA LYS A 173 19.54 -9.77 -18.33
C LYS A 173 18.70 -10.79 -17.57
N VAL A 174 17.79 -10.31 -16.71
CA VAL A 174 16.87 -11.19 -15.98
C VAL A 174 15.92 -11.89 -16.95
N ALA A 175 15.41 -11.21 -17.97
CA ALA A 175 14.56 -11.80 -18.99
C ALA A 175 15.26 -12.98 -19.69
N CYS A 176 16.53 -12.79 -20.12
CA CYS A 176 17.33 -13.86 -20.73
C CYS A 176 17.58 -15.05 -19.78
N ILE A 177 17.81 -14.79 -18.49
CA ILE A 177 17.98 -15.86 -17.49
C ILE A 177 16.68 -16.65 -17.34
N VAL A 178 15.55 -15.95 -17.19
CA VAL A 178 14.23 -16.58 -17.02
C VAL A 178 13.83 -17.37 -18.28
N GLU A 179 14.15 -16.86 -19.48
CA GLU A 179 13.88 -17.53 -20.75
C GLU A 179 14.61 -18.88 -20.85
N THR A 180 15.86 -18.95 -20.37
CA THR A 180 16.70 -20.16 -20.46
C THR A 180 16.52 -21.12 -19.30
N GLN A 181 16.27 -20.64 -18.08
CA GLN A 181 16.28 -21.42 -16.84
C GLN A 181 14.91 -21.48 -16.15
N GLY A 182 13.93 -20.72 -16.65
CA GLY A 182 12.62 -20.61 -16.03
C GLY A 182 12.58 -19.59 -14.88
N ILE A 183 11.37 -19.36 -14.37
CA ILE A 183 11.11 -18.31 -13.37
C ILE A 183 11.80 -18.56 -12.02
N ASP A 184 12.08 -19.82 -11.68
CA ASP A 184 12.70 -20.18 -10.42
C ASP A 184 14.14 -19.65 -10.30
N ALA A 185 14.80 -19.38 -11.43
CA ALA A 185 16.11 -18.76 -11.47
C ALA A 185 16.15 -17.37 -10.79
N TRP A 186 15.03 -16.65 -10.77
CA TRP A 186 14.90 -15.37 -10.07
C TRP A 186 15.20 -15.47 -8.57
N TYR A 187 14.80 -16.56 -7.95
CA TYR A 187 14.98 -16.78 -6.51
C TYR A 187 16.39 -17.26 -6.14
N SER A 188 17.22 -17.51 -7.14
CA SER A 188 18.61 -17.99 -6.99
C SER A 188 19.66 -16.93 -7.37
N LEU A 189 19.21 -15.71 -7.71
CA LEU A 189 20.06 -14.57 -8.09
C LEU A 189 20.74 -13.92 -6.89
#